data_944570a9db0aa053484563d125727cf1
#
_entry.id   944570a9db0aa053484563d125727cf1
#
_cell.length_a   1.000
_cell.length_b   1.000
_cell.length_c   1.000
_cell.angle_alpha   90.00
_cell.angle_beta   90.00
_cell.angle_gamma   90.00
#
_symmetry.space_group_name_H-M   'P 1'
#
loop_
_entity.id
_entity.type
_entity.pdbx_description
1 polymer ?
#
loop_
_entity_poly.entity_id
_entity_poly.type
_entity_poly.pdbx_seq_one_letter_code
_entity_poly.pdbx_strand_id
1 'polypeptide(L)'
;MRANEFTAQPDHLHVEFDRARAAHYHYFWLRHHCPCCIHPTTDERILNPSAVPLDIRPEHVTSVADGVALDWPDGHRSEFTSAWLAAHRYSTDDLYHNDAGPTEHIEVAYADIAADLVAACEKHLADRGAILVRHCALDTEALVARFAERGFAVRSTHFGYIEDLKTDNTTNDNTDQLGYTDAAVELHTDMPFIEVPPRYQILQCMTKAERGGDSMLADARQAALHLRDRDRHAFDMLTQTPVLFHRQQQKYESKVTFPILTFTDGEFAQARTSYFTFAPLAMPYDQMEQWYRAYQKFTRIIEDYQYSFLLEPGDFVLYDNFRMLHGRTSFAGARWMRGIYLDREAG
;
A
#
# COMPACT_ATOMS: atom_id res chain seq x y z
N MET A 1 -18.19 17.60 19.45
CA MET A 1 -18.02 18.99 18.96
C MET A 1 -18.82 19.07 17.68
N ARG A 2 -19.66 20.10 17.52
CA ARG A 2 -20.50 20.27 16.32
C ARG A 2 -19.89 21.38 15.47
N ALA A 3 -19.89 21.22 14.15
CA ALA A 3 -19.55 22.29 13.23
C ALA A 3 -20.75 23.23 13.11
N ASN A 4 -20.47 24.53 13.12
CA ASN A 4 -21.47 25.59 13.05
C ASN A 4 -21.56 26.20 11.64
N GLU A 5 -20.42 26.27 10.93
CA GLU A 5 -20.36 26.88 9.60
C GLU A 5 -19.28 26.16 8.76
N PHE A 6 -19.57 26.05 7.44
CA PHE A 6 -18.68 25.52 6.42
C PHE A 6 -18.50 26.56 5.32
N THR A 7 -17.30 27.06 5.15
CA THR A 7 -16.98 28.09 4.14
C THR A 7 -15.96 27.55 3.14
N ALA A 8 -16.35 27.52 1.85
CA ALA A 8 -15.43 27.17 0.77
C ALA A 8 -14.43 28.30 0.54
N GLN A 9 -13.15 28.01 0.66
CA GLN A 9 -12.04 28.90 0.32
C GLN A 9 -11.41 28.44 -1.01
N PRO A 10 -10.54 29.25 -1.66
CA PRO A 10 -9.95 28.88 -2.96
C PRO A 10 -9.18 27.57 -2.99
N ASP A 11 -8.60 27.13 -1.87
CA ASP A 11 -7.70 25.98 -1.75
C ASP A 11 -8.05 25.01 -0.62
N HIS A 12 -9.01 25.38 0.26
CA HIS A 12 -9.42 24.56 1.39
C HIS A 12 -10.89 24.78 1.80
N LEU A 13 -11.41 23.86 2.59
CA LEU A 13 -12.64 24.05 3.34
C LEU A 13 -12.31 24.63 4.72
N HIS A 14 -12.84 25.81 5.04
CA HIS A 14 -12.82 26.36 6.39
C HIS A 14 -14.05 25.85 7.16
N VAL A 15 -13.84 25.39 8.39
CA VAL A 15 -14.89 24.86 9.27
C VAL A 15 -14.82 25.52 10.62
N GLU A 16 -15.89 26.17 11.03
CA GLU A 16 -16.02 26.68 12.40
C GLU A 16 -16.75 25.68 13.30
N PHE A 17 -16.20 25.45 14.49
CA PHE A 17 -16.75 24.57 15.53
C PHE A 17 -17.19 25.35 16.76
N ASP A 18 -18.01 24.70 17.60
CA ASP A 18 -18.39 25.24 18.91
C ASP A 18 -17.18 25.76 19.71
N ARG A 19 -17.35 26.84 20.45
CA ARG A 19 -16.36 27.53 21.28
C ARG A 19 -15.27 28.27 20.49
N ALA A 20 -15.63 28.87 19.36
CA ALA A 20 -14.75 29.69 18.51
C ALA A 20 -13.46 28.94 18.07
N ARG A 21 -13.58 27.65 17.77
CA ARG A 21 -12.50 26.86 17.19
C ARG A 21 -12.74 26.70 15.72
N ALA A 22 -11.73 26.95 14.90
CA ALA A 22 -11.77 26.71 13.47
C ALA A 22 -10.74 25.66 13.05
N ALA A 23 -10.97 25.04 11.90
CA ALA A 23 -10.02 24.18 11.23
C ALA A 23 -10.11 24.35 9.71
N HIS A 24 -9.01 24.13 9.05
CA HIS A 24 -8.89 24.16 7.59
C HIS A 24 -8.58 22.76 7.07
N TYR A 25 -9.21 22.38 5.95
CA TYR A 25 -9.03 21.07 5.34
C TYR A 25 -8.75 21.24 3.85
N HIS A 26 -7.57 20.82 3.40
CA HIS A 26 -7.27 20.82 1.96
C HIS A 26 -8.28 19.97 1.19
N TYR A 27 -8.67 20.39 0.00
CA TYR A 27 -9.62 19.66 -0.82
C TYR A 27 -9.10 18.29 -1.27
N PHE A 28 -7.80 18.18 -1.65
CA PHE A 28 -7.20 16.89 -1.98
C PHE A 28 -7.21 15.92 -0.78
N TRP A 29 -7.02 16.43 0.44
CA TRP A 29 -7.10 15.61 1.66
C TRP A 29 -8.54 15.12 1.89
N LEU A 30 -9.53 15.98 1.75
CA LEU A 30 -10.96 15.60 1.84
C LEU A 30 -11.32 14.59 0.76
N ARG A 31 -10.89 14.80 -0.51
CA ARG A 31 -11.15 13.86 -1.59
C ARG A 31 -10.53 12.48 -1.32
N HIS A 32 -9.27 12.44 -0.87
CA HIS A 32 -8.60 11.20 -0.49
C HIS A 32 -9.29 10.49 0.67
N HIS A 33 -9.70 11.21 1.71
CA HIS A 33 -10.34 10.64 2.89
C HIS A 33 -11.87 10.52 2.79
N CYS A 34 -12.42 10.56 1.58
CA CYS A 34 -13.85 10.37 1.38
C CYS A 34 -14.36 9.08 2.05
N PRO A 35 -15.39 9.16 2.93
CA PRO A 35 -15.91 7.99 3.65
C PRO A 35 -16.53 6.92 2.74
N CYS A 36 -16.99 7.30 1.54
CA CYS A 36 -17.58 6.35 0.59
C CYS A 36 -16.55 5.71 -0.37
N CYS A 37 -15.28 6.15 -0.36
CA CYS A 37 -14.18 5.51 -1.09
C CYS A 37 -13.55 4.36 -0.28
N ILE A 38 -14.41 3.58 0.35
CA ILE A 38 -14.08 2.40 1.16
C ILE A 38 -14.71 1.19 0.50
N HIS A 39 -13.98 0.08 0.41
CA HIS A 39 -14.52 -1.15 -0.14
C HIS A 39 -15.62 -1.71 0.79
N PRO A 40 -16.83 -2.01 0.29
CA PRO A 40 -18.01 -2.26 1.14
C PRO A 40 -17.92 -3.55 1.97
N THR A 41 -17.04 -4.46 1.61
CA THR A 41 -16.86 -5.74 2.32
C THR A 41 -15.62 -5.74 3.20
N THR A 42 -14.53 -5.08 2.77
CA THR A 42 -13.23 -5.16 3.45
C THR A 42 -12.95 -3.95 4.35
N ASP A 43 -13.75 -2.90 4.24
CA ASP A 43 -13.57 -1.62 4.93
C ASP A 43 -12.21 -0.94 4.64
N GLU A 44 -11.54 -1.37 3.57
CA GLU A 44 -10.26 -0.82 3.12
C GLU A 44 -10.48 0.32 2.12
N ARG A 45 -9.61 1.32 2.19
CA ARG A 45 -9.65 2.44 1.25
C ARG A 45 -9.25 1.98 -0.16
N ILE A 46 -10.07 2.35 -1.15
CA ILE A 46 -9.85 2.00 -2.56
C ILE A 46 -9.24 3.15 -3.37
N LEU A 47 -9.21 4.37 -2.83
CA LEU A 47 -8.63 5.53 -3.49
C LEU A 47 -7.19 5.73 -3.02
N ASN A 48 -6.24 5.60 -3.96
CA ASN A 48 -4.83 5.91 -3.71
C ASN A 48 -4.62 7.43 -3.64
N PRO A 49 -3.91 7.97 -2.63
CA PRO A 49 -3.64 9.40 -2.53
C PRO A 49 -2.88 9.96 -3.73
N SER A 50 -2.06 9.17 -4.45
CA SER A 50 -1.36 9.61 -5.65
C SER A 50 -2.30 9.91 -6.83
N ALA A 51 -3.50 9.32 -6.86
CA ALA A 51 -4.50 9.56 -7.88
C ALA A 51 -5.31 10.85 -7.66
N VAL A 52 -5.16 11.51 -6.51
CA VAL A 52 -5.90 12.73 -6.19
C VAL A 52 -5.09 13.95 -6.63
N PRO A 53 -5.58 14.77 -7.59
CA PRO A 53 -4.89 16.00 -7.99
C PRO A 53 -4.79 16.98 -6.81
N LEU A 54 -3.60 17.55 -6.58
CA LEU A 54 -3.39 18.48 -5.47
C LEU A 54 -4.14 19.81 -5.64
N ASP A 55 -4.43 20.17 -6.87
CA ASP A 55 -5.23 21.34 -7.24
C ASP A 55 -6.72 21.04 -7.38
N ILE A 56 -7.17 19.83 -7.01
CA ILE A 56 -8.60 19.49 -7.03
C ILE A 56 -9.41 20.49 -6.21
N ARG A 57 -10.53 20.91 -6.76
CA ARG A 57 -11.51 21.80 -6.09
C ARG A 57 -12.90 21.20 -6.26
N PRO A 58 -13.75 21.24 -5.24
CA PRO A 58 -15.14 20.86 -5.41
C PRO A 58 -15.86 21.86 -6.32
N GLU A 59 -16.75 21.37 -7.15
CA GLU A 59 -17.66 22.21 -7.94
C GLU A 59 -18.72 22.86 -7.06
N HIS A 60 -19.15 22.11 -6.03
CA HIS A 60 -20.12 22.61 -5.05
C HIS A 60 -19.75 22.14 -3.64
N VAL A 61 -19.96 23.04 -2.66
CA VAL A 61 -19.89 22.77 -1.22
C VAL A 61 -21.25 23.08 -0.63
N THR A 62 -21.89 22.11 0.00
CA THR A 62 -23.27 22.22 0.49
C THR A 62 -23.34 21.71 1.93
N SER A 63 -23.87 22.56 2.84
CA SER A 63 -24.16 22.12 4.20
C SER A 63 -25.30 21.09 4.20
N VAL A 64 -25.11 19.98 4.92
CA VAL A 64 -26.11 18.92 5.12
C VAL A 64 -26.48 18.82 6.61
N ALA A 65 -27.45 17.98 6.95
CA ALA A 65 -28.05 17.94 8.30
C ALA A 65 -27.03 17.78 9.46
N ASP A 66 -25.93 17.05 9.26
CA ASP A 66 -24.87 16.85 10.26
C ASP A 66 -23.47 16.99 9.67
N GLY A 67 -23.25 17.96 8.77
CA GLY A 67 -21.94 18.15 8.18
C GLY A 67 -21.96 18.87 6.85
N VAL A 68 -21.09 18.46 5.94
CA VAL A 68 -20.88 19.08 4.62
C VAL A 68 -20.77 18.02 3.53
N ALA A 69 -21.34 18.33 2.37
CA ALA A 69 -21.18 17.58 1.14
C ALA A 69 -20.33 18.38 0.13
N LEU A 70 -19.44 17.69 -0.58
CA LEU A 70 -18.61 18.24 -1.63
C LEU A 70 -18.83 17.45 -2.93
N ASP A 71 -19.21 18.14 -4.00
CA ASP A 71 -19.31 17.56 -5.33
C ASP A 71 -18.02 17.86 -6.10
N TRP A 72 -17.37 16.81 -6.64
CA TRP A 72 -16.07 16.89 -7.24
C TRP A 72 -16.10 16.84 -8.77
N PRO A 73 -15.11 17.43 -9.49
CA PRO A 73 -15.04 17.42 -10.95
C PRO A 73 -14.99 16.04 -11.60
N ASP A 74 -14.61 15.01 -10.84
CA ASP A 74 -14.62 13.62 -11.28
C ASP A 74 -16.01 12.94 -11.19
N GLY A 75 -17.06 13.73 -10.91
CA GLY A 75 -18.44 13.28 -10.73
C GLY A 75 -18.71 12.62 -9.39
N HIS A 76 -17.73 12.59 -8.50
CA HIS A 76 -17.85 12.01 -7.16
C HIS A 76 -18.49 13.00 -6.18
N ARG A 77 -19.19 12.47 -5.16
CA ARG A 77 -19.72 13.25 -4.04
C ARG A 77 -19.25 12.68 -2.72
N SER A 78 -18.61 13.52 -1.91
CA SER A 78 -18.17 13.18 -0.55
C SER A 78 -19.07 13.83 0.48
N GLU A 79 -19.44 13.11 1.55
CA GLU A 79 -20.13 13.68 2.71
C GLU A 79 -19.33 13.44 3.97
N PHE A 80 -19.10 14.51 4.76
CA PHE A 80 -18.35 14.46 6.00
C PHE A 80 -19.22 14.94 7.14
N THR A 81 -19.32 14.13 8.20
CA THR A 81 -20.03 14.56 9.40
C THR A 81 -19.20 15.58 10.20
N SER A 82 -19.89 16.47 10.94
CA SER A 82 -19.23 17.40 11.88
C SER A 82 -18.35 16.69 12.88
N ALA A 83 -18.78 15.51 13.35
CA ALA A 83 -18.03 14.69 14.30
C ALA A 83 -16.72 14.16 13.67
N TRP A 84 -16.79 13.67 12.44
CA TRP A 84 -15.61 13.19 11.72
C TRP A 84 -14.59 14.30 11.48
N LEU A 85 -15.04 15.46 10.98
CA LEU A 85 -14.18 16.63 10.79
C LEU A 85 -13.54 17.07 12.10
N ALA A 86 -14.33 17.13 13.19
CA ALA A 86 -13.80 17.52 14.49
C ALA A 86 -12.74 16.55 15.04
N ALA A 87 -12.85 15.25 14.73
CA ALA A 87 -11.89 14.24 15.15
C ALA A 87 -10.57 14.27 14.34
N HIS A 88 -10.61 14.75 13.07
CA HIS A 88 -9.49 14.69 12.13
C HIS A 88 -8.92 16.08 11.79
N ARG A 89 -8.83 16.98 12.75
CA ARG A 89 -8.26 18.33 12.55
C ARG A 89 -6.75 18.31 12.49
N TYR A 90 -6.20 19.06 11.55
CA TYR A 90 -4.76 19.23 11.34
C TYR A 90 -4.42 20.70 10.98
N SER A 91 -3.14 21.07 10.82
CA SER A 91 -2.67 22.42 10.43
C SER A 91 -1.49 22.48 9.41
N THR A 92 -1.23 23.52 8.56
CA THR A 92 -0.66 23.72 7.17
C THR A 92 0.88 23.85 6.92
N ASP A 93 1.51 23.67 5.72
CA ASP A 93 1.78 24.01 4.28
C ASP A 93 3.05 23.32 3.66
N ASP A 94 3.26 23.07 2.40
CA ASP A 94 3.72 23.29 1.00
C ASP A 94 4.62 22.24 0.21
N LEU A 95 4.90 22.30 -1.12
CA LEU A 95 4.91 21.43 -2.35
C LEU A 95 6.20 21.04 -3.15
N TYR A 96 6.20 19.92 -4.06
CA TYR A 96 7.20 19.63 -5.16
C TYR A 96 6.90 18.49 -6.18
N HIS A 97 7.74 18.25 -7.29
CA HIS A 97 7.57 17.34 -8.45
C HIS A 97 8.83 16.68 -9.04
N ASN A 98 8.74 15.56 -9.87
CA ASN A 98 9.88 14.85 -10.52
C ASN A 98 9.68 13.71 -11.55
N ASP A 99 10.80 13.05 -12.12
CA ASP A 99 10.93 12.06 -13.22
C ASP A 99 11.84 10.83 -12.91
N ALA A 100 11.65 9.61 -13.53
CA ALA A 100 12.33 8.32 -13.20
C ALA A 100 12.59 7.29 -14.36
N GLY A 101 13.05 6.05 -14.10
CA GLY A 101 13.49 5.03 -15.08
C GLY A 101 13.32 3.52 -14.68
N PRO A 102 13.37 2.53 -15.60
CA PRO A 102 12.76 1.19 -15.51
C PRO A 102 13.53 0.03 -14.80
N THR A 103 12.82 -1.08 -14.47
CA THR A 103 13.29 -2.29 -13.75
C THR A 103 13.77 -3.43 -14.67
N GLU A 104 14.79 -4.24 -14.25
CA GLU A 104 15.34 -5.36 -15.00
C GLU A 104 14.64 -6.72 -14.73
N HIS A 105 14.78 -7.67 -15.67
CA HIS A 105 14.15 -8.99 -15.60
C HIS A 105 14.55 -9.82 -14.37
N ILE A 106 13.55 -10.38 -13.67
CA ILE A 106 13.66 -11.24 -12.48
C ILE A 106 13.22 -12.68 -12.75
N GLU A 107 12.88 -13.02 -14.00
CA GLU A 107 12.27 -14.29 -14.41
C GLU A 107 13.31 -15.37 -14.65
N VAL A 108 13.06 -16.56 -14.09
CA VAL A 108 13.94 -17.76 -14.20
C VAL A 108 13.05 -19.01 -14.35
N ALA A 109 13.45 -19.95 -15.22
CA ALA A 109 12.78 -21.25 -15.29
C ALA A 109 13.19 -22.14 -14.09
N TYR A 110 12.22 -22.82 -13.48
CA TYR A 110 12.50 -23.75 -12.36
C TYR A 110 13.55 -24.79 -12.71
N ALA A 111 13.51 -25.33 -13.93
CA ALA A 111 14.46 -26.34 -14.40
C ALA A 111 15.93 -25.89 -14.31
N ASP A 112 16.20 -24.60 -14.49
CA ASP A 112 17.55 -24.03 -14.48
C ASP A 112 18.14 -23.91 -13.06
N ILE A 113 17.27 -23.86 -12.04
CA ILE A 113 17.65 -23.62 -10.63
C ILE A 113 17.19 -24.73 -9.68
N ALA A 114 16.55 -25.78 -10.17
CA ALA A 114 15.95 -26.85 -9.35
C ALA A 114 16.95 -27.56 -8.42
N ALA A 115 18.21 -27.66 -8.81
CA ALA A 115 19.26 -28.31 -8.03
C ALA A 115 19.61 -27.54 -6.75
N ASP A 116 19.59 -26.19 -6.79
CA ASP A 116 19.83 -25.31 -5.64
C ASP A 116 18.88 -24.10 -5.67
N LEU A 117 17.57 -24.39 -5.66
CA LEU A 117 16.49 -23.42 -5.76
C LEU A 117 16.66 -22.26 -4.77
N VAL A 118 16.89 -22.58 -3.49
CA VAL A 118 16.91 -21.58 -2.42
C VAL A 118 18.10 -20.65 -2.55
N ALA A 119 19.30 -21.17 -2.88
CA ALA A 119 20.46 -20.31 -3.11
C ALA A 119 20.30 -19.39 -4.32
N ALA A 120 19.67 -19.87 -5.40
CA ALA A 120 19.31 -19.01 -6.53
C ALA A 120 18.32 -17.90 -6.10
N CYS A 121 17.30 -18.25 -5.31
CA CYS A 121 16.35 -17.28 -4.75
C CYS A 121 17.07 -16.26 -3.86
N GLU A 122 17.95 -16.69 -2.95
CA GLU A 122 18.71 -15.78 -2.08
C GLU A 122 19.58 -14.80 -2.87
N LYS A 123 20.25 -15.29 -3.92
CA LYS A 123 21.03 -14.42 -4.80
C LYS A 123 20.15 -13.34 -5.47
N HIS A 124 19.02 -13.72 -6.03
CA HIS A 124 18.11 -12.76 -6.67
C HIS A 124 17.49 -11.79 -5.67
N LEU A 125 17.12 -12.23 -4.45
CA LEU A 125 16.66 -11.35 -3.38
C LEU A 125 17.71 -10.30 -3.02
N ALA A 126 18.97 -10.69 -2.88
CA ALA A 126 20.08 -9.77 -2.57
C ALA A 126 20.31 -8.76 -3.71
N ASP A 127 20.42 -9.25 -4.93
CA ASP A 127 20.76 -8.45 -6.10
C ASP A 127 19.59 -7.54 -6.53
N ARG A 128 18.39 -8.11 -6.64
CA ARG A 128 17.22 -7.51 -7.30
C ARG A 128 15.99 -7.30 -6.41
N GLY A 129 15.97 -7.85 -5.20
CA GLY A 129 14.84 -7.80 -4.28
C GLY A 129 13.71 -8.80 -4.58
N ALA A 130 13.74 -9.47 -5.74
CA ALA A 130 12.72 -10.44 -6.13
C ALA A 130 13.22 -11.46 -7.14
N ILE A 131 12.51 -12.60 -7.23
CA ILE A 131 12.64 -13.60 -8.30
C ILE A 131 11.25 -14.13 -8.69
N LEU A 132 11.03 -14.30 -9.99
CA LEU A 132 9.85 -14.96 -10.57
C LEU A 132 10.29 -16.33 -11.12
N VAL A 133 9.80 -17.39 -10.51
CA VAL A 133 10.15 -18.77 -10.90
C VAL A 133 9.00 -19.38 -11.69
N ARG A 134 9.29 -19.78 -12.93
CA ARG A 134 8.33 -20.36 -13.86
C ARG A 134 8.33 -21.88 -13.80
N HIS A 135 7.16 -22.47 -14.00
CA HIS A 135 6.97 -23.92 -14.18
C HIS A 135 7.41 -24.76 -12.97
N CYS A 136 7.19 -24.28 -11.74
CA CYS A 136 7.34 -25.07 -10.53
C CYS A 136 6.16 -26.02 -10.32
N ALA A 137 6.28 -26.97 -9.40
CA ALA A 137 5.18 -27.86 -9.04
C ALA A 137 4.09 -27.15 -8.24
N LEU A 138 2.85 -27.63 -8.34
CA LEU A 138 1.69 -27.17 -7.54
C LEU A 138 1.71 -27.77 -6.11
N ASP A 139 2.87 -27.72 -5.45
CA ASP A 139 3.08 -28.26 -4.11
C ASP A 139 3.74 -27.20 -3.22
N THR A 140 2.90 -26.39 -2.60
CA THR A 140 3.33 -25.29 -1.74
C THR A 140 4.05 -25.81 -0.49
N GLU A 141 3.61 -26.92 0.06
CA GLU A 141 4.18 -27.54 1.26
C GLU A 141 5.60 -28.03 0.98
N ALA A 142 5.83 -28.68 -0.16
CA ALA A 142 7.18 -29.09 -0.58
C ALA A 142 8.08 -27.87 -0.88
N LEU A 143 7.51 -26.80 -1.46
CA LEU A 143 8.25 -25.55 -1.67
C LEU A 143 8.69 -24.94 -0.35
N VAL A 144 7.80 -24.82 0.64
CA VAL A 144 8.10 -24.31 1.99
C VAL A 144 9.17 -25.17 2.70
N ALA A 145 9.07 -26.51 2.60
CA ALA A 145 10.03 -27.42 3.21
C ALA A 145 11.46 -27.16 2.69
N ARG A 146 11.64 -26.90 1.39
CA ARG A 146 12.96 -26.55 0.81
C ARG A 146 13.55 -25.25 1.38
N PHE A 147 12.70 -24.24 1.65
CA PHE A 147 13.14 -23.00 2.30
C PHE A 147 13.50 -23.25 3.77
N ALA A 148 12.72 -24.08 4.48
CA ALA A 148 13.00 -24.44 5.87
C ALA A 148 14.36 -25.16 6.05
N GLU A 149 14.72 -26.07 5.12
CA GLU A 149 16.03 -26.74 5.09
C GLU A 149 17.23 -25.76 4.97
N ARG A 150 16.96 -24.52 4.57
CA ARG A 150 17.95 -23.45 4.40
C ARG A 150 17.83 -22.33 5.45
N GLY A 151 17.13 -22.58 6.57
CA GLY A 151 16.99 -21.65 7.68
C GLY A 151 16.03 -20.49 7.42
N PHE A 152 15.02 -20.72 6.59
CA PHE A 152 13.84 -19.84 6.54
C PHE A 152 12.72 -20.45 7.39
N ALA A 153 12.07 -19.63 8.20
CA ALA A 153 10.89 -20.03 8.95
C ALA A 153 9.64 -19.40 8.36
N VAL A 154 8.56 -20.16 8.28
CA VAL A 154 7.26 -19.59 7.95
C VAL A 154 6.77 -18.77 9.13
N ARG A 155 6.50 -17.50 8.86
CA ARG A 155 5.89 -16.59 9.82
C ARG A 155 4.38 -16.72 9.77
N SER A 156 3.80 -17.41 10.74
CA SER A 156 2.35 -17.44 10.91
C SER A 156 1.84 -16.03 11.23
N THR A 157 0.80 -15.62 10.54
CA THR A 157 0.13 -14.34 10.73
C THR A 157 -1.32 -14.56 11.16
N HIS A 158 -2.10 -13.49 11.31
CA HIS A 158 -3.54 -13.61 11.55
C HIS A 158 -4.30 -14.24 10.35
N PHE A 159 -3.66 -14.37 9.18
CA PHE A 159 -4.17 -15.12 8.02
C PHE A 159 -3.84 -16.62 8.06
N GLY A 160 -3.00 -17.06 8.99
CA GLY A 160 -2.58 -18.46 9.13
C GLY A 160 -1.13 -18.72 8.75
N TYR A 161 -0.81 -19.98 8.52
CA TYR A 161 0.53 -20.46 8.14
C TYR A 161 0.76 -20.38 6.62
N ILE A 162 -0.23 -20.78 5.83
CA ILE A 162 -0.33 -20.56 4.39
C ILE A 162 -1.66 -19.85 4.14
N GLU A 163 -1.62 -18.73 3.47
CA GLU A 163 -2.81 -17.95 3.15
C GLU A 163 -3.39 -18.36 1.79
N ASP A 164 -4.61 -18.87 1.77
CA ASP A 164 -5.34 -19.17 0.55
C ASP A 164 -6.13 -17.95 0.05
N LEU A 165 -5.55 -17.19 -0.88
CA LEU A 165 -6.15 -16.02 -1.52
C LEU A 165 -7.08 -16.45 -2.66
N LYS A 166 -8.38 -16.59 -2.35
CA LYS A 166 -9.43 -16.97 -3.30
C LYS A 166 -10.41 -15.83 -3.51
N THR A 167 -11.08 -15.82 -4.65
CA THR A 167 -12.06 -14.79 -5.00
C THR A 167 -13.23 -14.69 -4.02
N ASP A 168 -13.65 -15.80 -3.43
CA ASP A 168 -14.86 -15.93 -2.61
C ASP A 168 -14.59 -15.89 -1.09
N ASN A 169 -13.34 -15.79 -0.68
CA ASN A 169 -12.92 -15.74 0.73
C ASN A 169 -13.53 -16.84 1.63
N THR A 170 -13.65 -18.08 1.12
CA THR A 170 -14.30 -19.17 1.83
C THR A 170 -13.38 -19.90 2.82
N THR A 171 -12.07 -19.71 2.74
CA THR A 171 -11.07 -20.47 3.51
C THR A 171 -10.60 -19.77 4.77
N ASN A 172 -10.89 -18.49 4.95
CA ASN A 172 -10.45 -17.69 6.09
C ASN A 172 -11.52 -16.69 6.51
N ASP A 173 -12.21 -16.97 7.62
CA ASP A 173 -13.32 -16.18 8.16
C ASP A 173 -12.87 -14.93 8.95
N ASN A 174 -11.56 -14.67 9.03
CA ASN A 174 -10.97 -13.53 9.74
C ASN A 174 -10.44 -12.45 8.80
N THR A 175 -10.94 -12.35 7.58
CA THR A 175 -10.32 -11.51 6.56
C THR A 175 -11.32 -10.69 5.78
N ASP A 176 -11.36 -9.43 6.08
CA ASP A 176 -12.04 -8.41 5.29
C ASP A 176 -10.95 -7.58 4.59
N GLN A 177 -10.31 -8.11 3.52
CA GLN A 177 -9.24 -7.41 2.81
C GLN A 177 -9.38 -7.48 1.28
N LEU A 178 -8.84 -6.47 0.59
CA LEU A 178 -8.85 -6.35 -0.87
C LEU A 178 -8.21 -7.55 -1.58
N GLY A 179 -7.23 -8.22 -0.96
CA GLY A 179 -6.58 -9.42 -1.49
C GLY A 179 -7.53 -10.56 -1.86
N TYR A 180 -8.69 -10.67 -1.18
CA TYR A 180 -9.73 -11.68 -1.42
C TYR A 180 -10.81 -11.25 -2.42
N THR A 181 -10.74 -10.04 -2.94
CA THR A 181 -11.68 -9.52 -3.93
C THR A 181 -11.11 -9.61 -5.34
N ASP A 182 -11.90 -9.31 -6.36
CA ASP A 182 -11.50 -9.16 -7.76
C ASP A 182 -11.04 -7.73 -8.11
N ALA A 183 -11.13 -6.79 -7.16
CA ALA A 183 -10.67 -5.42 -7.35
C ALA A 183 -9.15 -5.35 -7.57
N ALA A 184 -8.68 -4.30 -8.25
CA ALA A 184 -7.26 -4.00 -8.32
C ALA A 184 -6.70 -3.69 -6.93
N VAL A 185 -5.46 -4.12 -6.69
CA VAL A 185 -4.67 -3.73 -5.52
C VAL A 185 -3.39 -3.09 -6.02
N GLU A 186 -3.27 -1.79 -5.80
CA GLU A 186 -2.13 -1.02 -6.26
C GLU A 186 -0.85 -1.38 -5.48
N LEU A 187 0.29 -0.88 -5.94
CA LEU A 187 1.59 -1.16 -5.36
C LEU A 187 1.66 -0.78 -3.87
N HIS A 188 1.97 -1.76 -3.03
CA HIS A 188 2.03 -1.63 -1.57
C HIS A 188 3.07 -2.60 -0.97
N THR A 189 3.39 -2.42 0.30
CA THR A 189 4.08 -3.42 1.13
C THR A 189 3.07 -4.09 2.06
N ASP A 190 3.27 -5.37 2.34
CA ASP A 190 2.40 -6.12 3.24
C ASP A 190 2.66 -5.81 4.71
N MET A 191 1.55 -5.77 5.48
CA MET A 191 1.52 -5.63 6.94
C MET A 191 2.31 -4.42 7.50
N PRO A 192 2.25 -3.22 6.88
CA PRO A 192 2.98 -2.04 7.38
C PRO A 192 2.47 -1.56 8.74
N PHE A 193 1.32 -2.07 9.18
CA PHE A 193 0.61 -1.73 10.42
C PHE A 193 1.05 -2.55 11.64
N ILE A 194 2.06 -3.41 11.51
CA ILE A 194 2.68 -4.13 12.65
C ILE A 194 4.12 -3.65 12.88
N GLU A 195 4.62 -3.84 14.10
CA GLU A 195 5.95 -3.36 14.52
C GLU A 195 7.06 -3.92 13.63
N VAL A 196 7.06 -5.22 13.40
CA VAL A 196 8.00 -5.91 12.50
C VAL A 196 7.21 -6.67 11.44
N PRO A 197 7.04 -6.13 10.21
CA PRO A 197 6.43 -6.86 9.10
C PRO A 197 7.22 -8.12 8.73
N PRO A 198 6.60 -9.12 8.08
CA PRO A 198 7.33 -10.24 7.49
C PRO A 198 8.26 -9.72 6.40
N ARG A 199 9.50 -10.25 6.37
CA ARG A 199 10.49 -9.74 5.43
C ARG A 199 10.33 -10.30 4.02
N TYR A 200 10.05 -11.59 3.89
CA TYR A 200 9.92 -12.23 2.58
C TYR A 200 8.52 -12.77 2.38
N GLN A 201 8.06 -12.72 1.14
CA GLN A 201 6.77 -13.32 0.77
C GLN A 201 6.92 -14.13 -0.51
N ILE A 202 6.32 -15.33 -0.49
CA ILE A 202 6.05 -16.12 -1.69
C ILE A 202 4.57 -15.97 -2.04
N LEU A 203 4.28 -15.73 -3.31
CA LEU A 203 2.94 -15.89 -3.89
C LEU A 203 3.02 -16.94 -4.99
N GLN A 204 2.40 -18.10 -4.76
CA GLN A 204 2.32 -19.21 -5.72
C GLN A 204 0.94 -19.23 -6.37
N CYS A 205 0.91 -19.38 -7.70
CA CYS A 205 -0.33 -19.50 -8.45
C CYS A 205 -0.82 -20.95 -8.44
N MET A 206 -2.03 -21.16 -7.91
CA MET A 206 -2.73 -22.45 -7.97
C MET A 206 -3.75 -22.46 -9.12
N THR A 207 -4.47 -21.34 -9.31
CA THR A 207 -5.39 -21.14 -10.42
C THR A 207 -5.35 -19.68 -10.84
N LYS A 208 -5.05 -19.40 -12.10
CA LYS A 208 -5.08 -18.03 -12.63
C LYS A 208 -6.50 -17.61 -12.98
N ALA A 209 -6.74 -16.30 -12.97
CA ALA A 209 -7.99 -15.71 -13.42
C ALA A 209 -8.24 -15.96 -14.93
N GLU A 210 -9.49 -15.89 -15.35
CA GLU A 210 -9.85 -15.98 -16.77
C GLU A 210 -9.39 -14.76 -17.57
N ARG A 211 -9.39 -13.57 -16.94
CA ARG A 211 -8.96 -12.29 -17.52
C ARG A 211 -8.37 -11.40 -16.43
N GLY A 212 -7.29 -10.67 -16.74
CA GLY A 212 -6.61 -9.79 -15.80
C GLY A 212 -5.90 -10.54 -14.68
N GLY A 213 -5.68 -9.89 -13.55
CA GLY A 213 -4.98 -10.47 -12.40
C GLY A 213 -3.47 -10.49 -12.60
N ASP A 214 -2.94 -9.63 -13.48
CA ASP A 214 -1.52 -9.43 -13.65
C ASP A 214 -0.92 -8.95 -12.34
N SER A 215 0.14 -9.60 -11.90
CA SER A 215 0.93 -9.19 -10.74
C SER A 215 1.90 -8.10 -11.13
N MET A 216 2.18 -7.20 -10.19
CA MET A 216 3.09 -6.08 -10.36
C MET A 216 4.12 -6.08 -9.23
N LEU A 217 5.36 -5.75 -9.55
CA LEU A 217 6.44 -5.49 -8.59
C LEU A 217 7.15 -4.19 -8.94
N ALA A 218 7.62 -3.47 -7.93
CA ALA A 218 8.49 -2.30 -8.12
C ALA A 218 9.52 -2.17 -7.00
N ASP A 219 10.74 -1.76 -7.34
CA ASP A 219 11.86 -1.65 -6.38
C ASP A 219 11.84 -0.29 -5.67
N ALA A 220 11.30 -0.27 -4.45
CA ALA A 220 11.24 0.93 -3.62
C ALA A 220 12.63 1.45 -3.21
N ARG A 221 13.66 0.59 -3.12
CA ARG A 221 15.03 1.02 -2.87
C ARG A 221 15.53 1.90 -4.01
N GLN A 222 15.37 1.46 -5.26
CA GLN A 222 15.76 2.25 -6.42
C GLN A 222 14.98 3.56 -6.49
N ALA A 223 13.66 3.52 -6.28
CA ALA A 223 12.82 4.71 -6.26
C ALA A 223 13.21 5.69 -5.16
N ALA A 224 13.53 5.19 -3.94
CA ALA A 224 13.95 6.02 -2.82
C ALA A 224 15.32 6.69 -3.07
N LEU A 225 16.27 5.96 -3.65
CA LEU A 225 17.59 6.50 -4.03
C LEU A 225 17.44 7.56 -5.13
N HIS A 226 16.61 7.29 -6.14
CA HIS A 226 16.30 8.26 -7.19
C HIS A 226 15.65 9.53 -6.61
N LEU A 227 14.65 9.39 -5.71
CA LEU A 227 14.04 10.52 -5.03
C LEU A 227 15.07 11.31 -4.21
N ARG A 228 15.95 10.64 -3.45
CA ARG A 228 17.01 11.27 -2.67
C ARG A 228 17.93 12.14 -3.52
N ASP A 229 18.29 11.66 -4.69
CA ASP A 229 19.25 12.31 -5.60
C ASP A 229 18.60 13.47 -6.38
N ARG A 230 17.29 13.42 -6.61
CA ARG A 230 16.55 14.38 -7.43
C ARG A 230 15.75 15.41 -6.61
N ASP A 231 15.24 15.01 -5.45
CA ASP A 231 14.47 15.88 -4.56
C ASP A 231 14.71 15.52 -3.10
N ARG A 232 15.75 16.11 -2.55
CA ARG A 232 16.15 15.89 -1.15
C ARG A 232 15.05 16.26 -0.18
N HIS A 233 14.25 17.29 -0.46
CA HIS A 233 13.17 17.72 0.43
C HIS A 233 12.05 16.68 0.48
N ALA A 234 11.59 16.17 -0.67
CA ALA A 234 10.61 15.09 -0.71
C ALA A 234 11.12 13.81 -0.05
N PHE A 235 12.39 13.47 -0.25
CA PHE A 235 13.04 12.33 0.42
C PHE A 235 13.06 12.52 1.96
N ASP A 236 13.49 13.68 2.44
CA ASP A 236 13.53 13.96 3.88
C ASP A 236 12.12 13.95 4.49
N MET A 237 11.12 14.44 3.77
CA MET A 237 9.72 14.39 4.19
C MET A 237 9.26 12.94 4.41
N LEU A 238 9.56 12.00 3.49
CA LEU A 238 9.16 10.60 3.60
C LEU A 238 9.99 9.77 4.57
N THR A 239 11.19 10.24 4.93
CA THR A 239 12.07 9.56 5.90
C THR A 239 11.91 10.10 7.33
N GLN A 240 11.46 11.35 7.50
CA GLN A 240 11.43 12.03 8.81
C GLN A 240 10.01 12.26 9.34
N THR A 241 8.99 12.18 8.47
CA THR A 241 7.60 12.39 8.88
C THR A 241 6.88 11.05 9.01
N PRO A 242 6.72 10.51 10.23
CA PRO A 242 6.02 9.26 10.45
C PRO A 242 4.52 9.43 10.24
N VAL A 243 3.89 8.39 9.71
CA VAL A 243 2.44 8.30 9.50
C VAL A 243 1.89 7.10 10.26
N LEU A 244 0.63 7.19 10.65
CA LEU A 244 -0.06 6.11 11.35
C LEU A 244 -0.62 5.12 10.32
N PHE A 245 -0.14 3.88 10.38
CA PHE A 245 -0.76 2.73 9.73
C PHE A 245 -1.71 2.07 10.72
N HIS A 246 -2.94 1.84 10.32
CA HIS A 246 -3.97 1.23 11.15
C HIS A 246 -4.74 0.19 10.35
N ARG A 247 -4.80 -1.02 10.87
CA ARG A 247 -5.61 -2.11 10.36
C ARG A 247 -6.61 -2.50 11.42
N GLN A 248 -7.90 -2.39 11.10
CA GLN A 248 -9.00 -2.83 11.95
C GLN A 248 -9.87 -3.81 11.18
N GLN A 249 -10.05 -5.00 11.73
CA GLN A 249 -10.90 -6.08 11.22
C GLN A 249 -11.79 -6.60 12.35
N GLN A 250 -12.75 -7.48 12.07
CA GLN A 250 -13.66 -8.01 13.09
C GLN A 250 -12.96 -8.67 14.28
N LYS A 251 -11.83 -9.34 14.04
CA LYS A 251 -11.08 -10.13 15.05
C LYS A 251 -9.61 -9.69 15.19
N TYR A 252 -9.21 -8.63 14.53
CA TYR A 252 -7.82 -8.18 14.54
C TYR A 252 -7.74 -6.66 14.48
N GLU A 253 -6.95 -6.07 15.35
CA GLU A 253 -6.57 -4.66 15.28
C GLU A 253 -5.06 -4.53 15.49
N SER A 254 -4.43 -3.71 14.68
CA SER A 254 -3.05 -3.31 14.86
C SER A 254 -2.83 -1.90 14.30
N LYS A 255 -2.01 -1.13 14.98
CA LYS A 255 -1.63 0.21 14.57
C LYS A 255 -0.19 0.52 14.98
N VAL A 256 0.50 1.18 14.09
CA VAL A 256 1.90 1.55 14.31
C VAL A 256 2.22 2.82 13.54
N THR A 257 3.14 3.62 14.07
CA THR A 257 3.56 4.87 13.44
C THR A 257 5.00 4.74 12.94
N PHE A 258 5.18 4.84 11.61
CA PHE A 258 6.49 4.77 10.95
C PHE A 258 6.56 5.75 9.77
N PRO A 259 7.78 6.18 9.35
CA PRO A 259 7.95 6.86 8.08
C PRO A 259 7.72 5.90 6.90
N ILE A 260 7.47 6.46 5.72
CA ILE A 260 7.33 5.67 4.46
C ILE A 260 8.65 4.99 4.09
N LEU A 261 9.77 5.69 4.28
CA LEU A 261 11.12 5.22 3.96
C LEU A 261 11.98 5.21 5.22
N THR A 262 12.65 4.10 5.47
CA THR A 262 13.62 3.98 6.56
C THR A 262 15.02 3.72 5.98
N PHE A 263 16.00 4.50 6.46
CA PHE A 263 17.42 4.33 6.17
C PHE A 263 18.17 4.15 7.49
N THR A 264 19.16 3.25 7.50
CA THR A 264 20.03 3.00 8.64
C THR A 264 21.48 3.17 8.16
N ASP A 265 22.25 4.02 8.84
CA ASP A 265 23.63 4.34 8.48
C ASP A 265 23.82 4.79 7.01
N GLY A 266 22.80 5.46 6.46
CA GLY A 266 22.76 5.96 5.08
C GLY A 266 22.34 4.93 4.03
N GLU A 267 22.15 3.67 4.42
CA GLU A 267 21.67 2.58 3.55
C GLU A 267 20.16 2.39 3.67
N PHE A 268 19.51 2.03 2.57
CA PHE A 268 18.08 1.72 2.55
C PHE A 268 17.80 0.47 3.40
N ALA A 269 16.89 0.61 4.37
CA ALA A 269 16.49 -0.46 5.28
C ALA A 269 15.10 -1.01 4.95
N GLN A 270 14.10 -0.14 4.72
CA GLN A 270 12.73 -0.57 4.49
C GLN A 270 11.89 0.54 3.85
N ALA A 271 10.97 0.15 2.95
CA ALA A 271 9.77 0.92 2.64
C ALA A 271 8.56 0.36 3.39
N ARG A 272 7.70 1.25 3.88
CA ARG A 272 6.37 0.91 4.42
C ARG A 272 5.34 1.78 3.73
N THR A 273 4.53 1.19 2.87
CA THR A 273 3.44 1.90 2.21
C THR A 273 2.30 0.95 1.87
N SER A 274 1.11 1.32 2.31
CA SER A 274 -0.12 0.62 1.98
C SER A 274 -1.24 1.64 2.10
N TYR A 275 -1.65 2.20 0.96
CA TYR A 275 -2.62 3.30 0.90
C TYR A 275 -3.95 2.97 1.59
N PHE A 276 -4.35 1.69 1.59
CA PHE A 276 -5.58 1.22 2.22
C PHE A 276 -5.47 1.03 3.74
N THR A 277 -4.28 1.14 4.33
CA THR A 277 -4.05 1.06 5.78
C THR A 277 -3.58 2.38 6.41
N PHE A 278 -3.47 3.46 5.63
CA PHE A 278 -3.26 4.78 6.21
C PHE A 278 -4.46 5.18 7.07
N ALA A 279 -4.22 5.45 8.35
CA ALA A 279 -5.18 6.21 9.15
C ALA A 279 -5.31 7.63 8.59
N PRO A 280 -6.38 8.37 8.93
CA PRO A 280 -6.44 9.79 8.61
C PRO A 280 -5.17 10.51 9.05
N LEU A 281 -4.43 11.05 8.08
CA LEU A 281 -3.12 11.65 8.33
C LEU A 281 -3.26 12.85 9.26
N ALA A 282 -2.43 12.89 10.30
CA ALA A 282 -2.39 13.96 11.29
C ALA A 282 -0.94 14.48 11.40
N MET A 283 -0.71 15.68 10.91
CA MET A 283 0.56 16.39 10.96
C MET A 283 0.31 17.91 10.92
N PRO A 284 1.29 18.78 11.23
CA PRO A 284 1.14 20.22 11.08
C PRO A 284 0.61 20.59 9.69
N TYR A 285 -0.28 21.59 9.62
CA TYR A 285 -0.93 21.97 8.36
C TYR A 285 0.09 22.37 7.28
N ASP A 286 1.17 23.03 7.64
CA ASP A 286 2.32 23.38 6.80
C ASP A 286 3.13 22.17 6.25
N GLN A 287 2.94 21.00 6.79
CA GLN A 287 3.58 19.76 6.33
C GLN A 287 2.64 18.86 5.50
N MET A 288 1.32 19.02 5.64
CA MET A 288 0.36 18.13 5.03
C MET A 288 0.49 18.08 3.49
N GLU A 289 0.51 19.24 2.85
CA GLU A 289 0.64 19.31 1.39
C GLU A 289 2.04 18.88 0.93
N GLN A 290 3.09 19.18 1.69
CA GLN A 290 4.47 18.72 1.43
C GLN A 290 4.53 17.20 1.44
N TRP A 291 3.91 16.56 2.44
CA TRP A 291 3.88 15.11 2.56
C TRP A 291 3.14 14.47 1.36
N TYR A 292 1.96 14.98 0.99
CA TYR A 292 1.23 14.48 -0.16
C TYR A 292 2.02 14.62 -1.46
N ARG A 293 2.67 15.74 -1.68
CA ARG A 293 3.52 15.93 -2.87
C ARG A 293 4.73 15.02 -2.87
N ALA A 294 5.38 14.82 -1.73
CA ALA A 294 6.49 13.88 -1.61
C ALA A 294 6.02 12.43 -1.88
N TYR A 295 4.86 12.04 -1.32
CA TYR A 295 4.29 10.71 -1.52
C TYR A 295 3.88 10.49 -2.98
N GLN A 296 3.16 11.42 -3.60
CA GLN A 296 2.80 11.34 -5.03
C GLN A 296 4.03 11.28 -5.93
N LYS A 297 5.08 12.02 -5.61
CA LYS A 297 6.34 11.98 -6.33
C LYS A 297 7.01 10.61 -6.23
N PHE A 298 7.06 10.06 -5.03
CA PHE A 298 7.61 8.72 -4.78
C PHE A 298 6.81 7.63 -5.50
N THR A 299 5.48 7.67 -5.45
CA THR A 299 4.64 6.68 -6.14
C THR A 299 4.78 6.73 -7.65
N ARG A 300 4.90 7.93 -8.27
CA ARG A 300 5.20 8.06 -9.71
C ARG A 300 6.57 7.47 -10.07
N ILE A 301 7.60 7.72 -9.25
CA ILE A 301 8.91 7.10 -9.44
C ILE A 301 8.80 5.57 -9.35
N ILE A 302 8.01 5.04 -8.41
CA ILE A 302 7.77 3.60 -8.28
C ILE A 302 7.08 3.03 -9.52
N GLU A 303 6.08 3.71 -10.07
CA GLU A 303 5.37 3.30 -11.29
C GLU A 303 6.32 3.15 -12.49
N ASP A 304 7.33 4.01 -12.62
CA ASP A 304 8.37 3.90 -13.66
C ASP A 304 9.33 2.71 -13.46
N TYR A 305 9.45 2.20 -12.24
CA TYR A 305 10.20 0.97 -11.90
C TYR A 305 9.33 -0.28 -11.85
N GLN A 306 8.06 -0.19 -12.29
CA GLN A 306 7.14 -1.31 -12.24
C GLN A 306 7.45 -2.37 -13.30
N TYR A 307 7.44 -3.63 -12.87
CA TYR A 307 7.45 -4.82 -13.70
C TYR A 307 6.15 -5.58 -13.54
N SER A 308 5.43 -5.80 -14.64
CA SER A 308 4.14 -6.50 -14.67
C SER A 308 4.28 -7.88 -15.32
N PHE A 309 3.63 -8.88 -14.74
CA PHE A 309 3.67 -10.27 -15.23
C PHE A 309 2.41 -11.04 -14.82
N LEU A 310 2.04 -12.02 -15.63
CA LEU A 310 1.00 -12.98 -15.28
C LEU A 310 1.63 -14.25 -14.70
N LEU A 311 1.10 -14.75 -13.58
CA LEU A 311 1.47 -16.02 -12.99
C LEU A 311 0.59 -17.13 -13.58
N GLU A 312 1.21 -18.17 -14.15
CA GLU A 312 0.56 -19.39 -14.56
C GLU A 312 0.52 -20.40 -13.39
N PRO A 313 -0.41 -21.40 -13.41
CA PRO A 313 -0.44 -22.42 -12.36
C PRO A 313 0.93 -23.12 -12.18
N GLY A 314 1.42 -23.13 -10.94
CA GLY A 314 2.76 -23.62 -10.57
C GLY A 314 3.84 -22.54 -10.49
N ASP A 315 3.68 -21.41 -11.19
CA ASP A 315 4.62 -20.29 -11.04
C ASP A 315 4.56 -19.72 -9.62
N PHE A 316 5.68 -19.21 -9.14
CA PHE A 316 5.70 -18.40 -7.93
C PHE A 316 6.60 -17.18 -8.07
N VAL A 317 6.27 -16.13 -7.36
CA VAL A 317 7.15 -15.00 -7.12
C VAL A 317 7.55 -14.97 -5.66
N LEU A 318 8.84 -14.72 -5.39
CA LEU A 318 9.39 -14.46 -4.06
C LEU A 318 10.01 -13.07 -4.05
N TYR A 319 9.71 -12.26 -3.06
CA TYR A 319 10.26 -10.90 -2.94
C TYR A 319 10.55 -10.50 -1.49
N ASP A 320 11.49 -9.57 -1.32
CA ASP A 320 11.79 -8.88 -0.07
C ASP A 320 10.76 -7.75 0.14
N ASN A 321 9.78 -7.97 1.00
CA ASN A 321 8.70 -7.04 1.33
C ASN A 321 9.20 -5.73 2.00
N PHE A 322 10.47 -5.69 2.42
CA PHE A 322 11.09 -4.43 2.89
C PHE A 322 11.56 -3.56 1.72
N ARG A 323 11.87 -4.18 0.58
CA ARG A 323 12.41 -3.53 -0.62
C ARG A 323 11.42 -3.40 -1.75
N MET A 324 10.58 -4.42 -1.99
CA MET A 324 9.68 -4.49 -3.13
C MET A 324 8.26 -4.10 -2.74
N LEU A 325 7.66 -3.19 -3.49
CA LEU A 325 6.21 -3.06 -3.52
C LEU A 325 5.64 -4.08 -4.49
N HIS A 326 4.47 -4.58 -4.16
CA HIS A 326 3.72 -5.48 -5.02
C HIS A 326 2.27 -5.05 -5.18
N GLY A 327 1.63 -5.52 -6.22
CA GLY A 327 0.25 -5.19 -6.55
C GLY A 327 -0.35 -6.15 -7.56
N ARG A 328 -1.59 -5.88 -7.95
CA ARG A 328 -2.34 -6.72 -8.87
C ARG A 328 -3.38 -5.90 -9.62
N THR A 329 -3.53 -6.13 -10.92
CA THR A 329 -4.67 -5.60 -11.68
C THR A 329 -5.97 -6.27 -11.23
N SER A 330 -7.13 -5.65 -11.53
CA SER A 330 -8.43 -6.29 -11.37
C SER A 330 -8.55 -7.52 -12.27
N PHE A 331 -9.43 -8.45 -11.92
CA PHE A 331 -9.60 -9.69 -12.70
C PHE A 331 -11.06 -10.14 -12.76
N ALA A 332 -11.31 -11.12 -13.60
CA ALA A 332 -12.59 -11.81 -13.69
C ALA A 332 -12.39 -13.34 -13.75
N GLY A 333 -13.35 -14.07 -13.21
CA GLY A 333 -13.29 -15.52 -13.08
C GLY A 333 -12.64 -15.96 -11.76
N ALA A 334 -12.60 -17.27 -11.53
CA ALA A 334 -11.98 -17.85 -10.34
C ALA A 334 -10.47 -17.65 -10.34
N ARG A 335 -9.91 -17.25 -9.19
CA ARG A 335 -8.48 -17.11 -8.97
C ARG A 335 -8.11 -17.70 -7.61
N TRP A 336 -6.98 -18.42 -7.55
CA TRP A 336 -6.44 -18.95 -6.31
C TRP A 336 -4.93 -18.81 -6.28
N MET A 337 -4.45 -18.04 -5.32
CA MET A 337 -3.04 -17.92 -4.98
C MET A 337 -2.81 -18.45 -3.57
N ARG A 338 -1.61 -18.96 -3.30
CA ARG A 338 -1.15 -19.29 -1.96
C ARG A 338 -0.05 -18.32 -1.56
N GLY A 339 -0.29 -17.59 -0.46
CA GLY A 339 0.64 -16.64 0.14
C GLY A 339 1.38 -17.26 1.32
N ILE A 340 2.70 -17.09 1.39
CA ILE A 340 3.53 -17.56 2.49
C ILE A 340 4.46 -16.43 2.89
N TYR A 341 4.44 -16.09 4.17
CA TYR A 341 5.41 -15.17 4.74
C TYR A 341 6.60 -15.94 5.34
N LEU A 342 7.80 -15.47 5.05
CA LEU A 342 9.04 -16.08 5.51
C LEU A 342 9.92 -15.03 6.22
N ASP A 343 10.57 -15.47 7.29
CA ASP A 343 11.70 -14.75 7.89
C ASP A 343 12.93 -15.64 7.93
N ARG A 344 14.12 -15.07 8.04
CA ARG A 344 15.32 -15.83 8.39
C ARG A 344 15.27 -16.19 9.88
N GLU A 345 15.55 -17.45 10.20
CA GLU A 345 15.82 -17.82 11.58
C GLU A 345 17.04 -17.03 12.08
N ALA A 346 16.94 -16.48 13.28
CA ALA A 346 18.08 -15.85 13.93
C ALA A 346 19.10 -16.97 14.25
N GLY A 347 20.27 -16.89 13.62
CA GLY A 347 21.38 -17.81 13.87
C GLY A 347 22.01 -17.63 15.26
#